data_f225298997f6642ddfa31e3335230b9d
#
_entry.id   f225298997f6642ddfa31e3335230b9d
#
_cell.length_a   1.000
_cell.length_b   1.000
_cell.length_c   1.000
_cell.angle_alpha   90.00
_cell.angle_beta   90.00
_cell.angle_gamma   90.00
#
_symmetry.space_group_name_H-M   'P 1'
#
loop_
_entity.id
_entity.type
_entity.pdbx_description
1 polymer ?
#
loop_
_entity_poly.entity_id
_entity_poly.type
_entity_poly.pdbx_seq_one_letter_code
_entity_poly.pdbx_strand_id
1 'polypeptide(L)'
;MGMKHFKPYTPSRRNMTVSTFEEITKKTPEKSLLAKKKEKAGRNSYGRITVRHQGGGNRQKYRIIDFKRNSKDDMNATVIGIEYDPNRSANIALIEYEDGERAYILAPVGLTDGDKVVAGERADIKPGNCMQIENIPVGTLIHNIELNPGQGGKLVRSAGQSAQLMAKEGKYAHVRLPSGEMRLIMTRCRATIGTVGNTDHENVKLGKAGRKRHMGIRPTVRGSVMNPVDHPHGGGEGRAPVGRPGPLTPWGKPALGYKTRQKHKLSDKFIVKRRK
;
A
#
# COMPACT_ATOMS: atom_id res chain seq x y z
N MET A 1 5.75 -9.01 15.39
CA MET A 1 6.65 -9.40 14.26
C MET A 1 8.10 -9.26 14.68
N GLY A 2 8.94 -10.23 14.34
CA GLY A 2 10.35 -10.15 14.65
C GLY A 2 11.16 -9.46 13.54
N MET A 3 12.15 -8.67 13.93
CA MET A 3 13.15 -8.13 13.00
C MET A 3 14.51 -8.70 13.30
N LYS A 4 15.16 -9.26 12.27
CA LYS A 4 16.53 -9.74 12.35
C LYS A 4 17.50 -8.60 12.05
N HIS A 5 18.40 -8.32 13.00
CA HIS A 5 19.53 -7.42 12.84
C HIS A 5 20.79 -8.22 12.48
N PHE A 6 21.64 -7.65 11.64
CA PHE A 6 22.88 -8.30 11.23
C PHE A 6 24.07 -7.72 12.01
N LYS A 7 25.07 -8.57 12.29
CA LYS A 7 26.36 -8.13 12.85
C LYS A 7 27.07 -7.23 11.83
N PRO A 8 27.80 -6.18 12.25
CA PRO A 8 28.37 -5.15 11.39
C PRO A 8 29.69 -5.57 10.72
N TYR A 9 29.73 -6.74 10.10
CA TYR A 9 30.95 -7.25 9.42
C TYR A 9 31.30 -6.46 8.14
N THR A 10 30.32 -5.84 7.48
CA THR A 10 30.52 -5.07 6.26
C THR A 10 29.70 -3.77 6.34
N PRO A 11 30.07 -2.71 5.57
CA PRO A 11 29.30 -1.47 5.52
C PRO A 11 27.80 -1.68 5.23
N SER A 12 27.49 -2.62 4.34
CA SER A 12 26.09 -2.96 4.01
C SER A 12 25.35 -3.59 5.17
N ARG A 13 25.99 -4.52 5.90
CA ARG A 13 25.34 -5.24 7.00
C ARG A 13 25.19 -4.41 8.27
N ARG A 14 26.02 -3.39 8.47
CA ARG A 14 25.98 -2.52 9.66
C ARG A 14 24.58 -1.98 9.97
N ASN A 15 23.83 -1.58 8.94
CA ASN A 15 22.50 -0.97 9.08
C ASN A 15 21.40 -1.82 8.44
N MET A 16 21.68 -3.06 8.04
CA MET A 16 20.69 -3.90 7.37
C MET A 16 19.80 -4.60 8.38
N THR A 17 18.50 -4.58 8.13
CA THR A 17 17.52 -5.40 8.83
C THR A 17 16.66 -6.16 7.84
N VAL A 18 16.06 -7.26 8.26
CA VAL A 18 15.09 -8.04 7.49
C VAL A 18 13.98 -8.52 8.41
N SER A 19 12.78 -8.69 7.88
CA SER A 19 11.70 -9.36 8.60
C SER A 19 12.06 -10.83 8.85
N THR A 20 11.68 -11.38 9.99
CA THR A 20 11.81 -12.81 10.30
C THR A 20 10.74 -13.66 9.63
N PHE A 21 9.68 -13.02 9.07
CA PHE A 21 8.55 -13.67 8.41
C PHE A 21 7.78 -14.67 9.30
N GLU A 22 7.73 -14.45 10.60
CA GLU A 22 7.05 -15.31 11.57
C GLU A 22 5.55 -15.46 11.32
N GLU A 23 4.91 -14.41 10.76
CA GLU A 23 3.47 -14.45 10.43
C GLU A 23 3.16 -15.30 9.19
N ILE A 24 4.19 -15.68 8.40
CA ILE A 24 3.98 -16.40 7.15
C ILE A 24 3.95 -17.88 7.42
N THR A 25 2.79 -18.49 7.24
CA THR A 25 2.56 -19.91 7.44
C THR A 25 2.68 -20.71 6.15
N LYS A 26 2.30 -20.11 5.02
CA LYS A 26 2.32 -20.75 3.70
C LYS A 26 3.33 -20.08 2.77
N LYS A 27 4.28 -20.85 2.23
CA LYS A 27 5.37 -20.34 1.37
C LYS A 27 5.06 -20.45 -0.14
N THR A 28 4.20 -21.37 -0.52
CA THR A 28 3.87 -21.63 -1.93
C THR A 28 2.56 -20.97 -2.31
N PRO A 29 2.55 -20.06 -3.32
CA PRO A 29 1.33 -19.40 -3.73
C PRO A 29 0.37 -20.33 -4.47
N GLU A 30 -0.94 -20.04 -4.38
CA GLU A 30 -1.97 -20.73 -5.14
C GLU A 30 -1.85 -20.44 -6.64
N LYS A 31 -1.66 -21.48 -7.44
CA LYS A 31 -1.34 -21.33 -8.88
C LYS A 31 -2.48 -20.72 -9.69
N SER A 32 -3.72 -21.07 -9.38
CA SER A 32 -4.94 -20.54 -10.03
C SER A 32 -5.11 -19.03 -9.87
N LEU A 33 -4.61 -18.48 -8.75
CA LEU A 33 -4.72 -17.06 -8.41
C LEU A 33 -3.47 -16.23 -8.82
N LEU A 34 -2.60 -16.79 -9.68
CA LEU A 34 -1.41 -16.10 -10.17
C LEU A 34 -1.59 -15.59 -11.60
N ALA A 35 -1.33 -14.31 -11.80
CA ALA A 35 -1.29 -13.69 -13.12
C ALA A 35 0.14 -13.26 -13.51
N LYS A 36 0.42 -13.23 -14.81
CA LYS A 36 1.68 -12.71 -15.36
C LYS A 36 1.75 -11.19 -15.16
N LYS A 37 2.76 -10.72 -14.45
CA LYS A 37 3.03 -9.29 -14.31
C LYS A 37 3.95 -8.82 -15.43
N LYS A 38 3.45 -7.97 -16.32
CA LYS A 38 4.28 -7.29 -17.34
C LYS A 38 4.99 -6.10 -16.69
N GLU A 39 6.31 -6.03 -16.83
CA GLU A 39 7.11 -4.91 -16.38
C GLU A 39 7.04 -3.79 -17.43
N LYS A 40 6.55 -2.62 -17.03
CA LYS A 40 6.47 -1.43 -17.90
C LYS A 40 7.66 -0.50 -17.74
N ALA A 41 8.49 -0.69 -16.71
CA ALA A 41 9.69 0.12 -16.41
C ALA A 41 9.45 1.64 -16.51
N GLY A 42 8.32 2.11 -16.02
CA GLY A 42 7.94 3.53 -16.02
C GLY A 42 7.51 4.11 -17.36
N ARG A 43 7.26 3.27 -18.38
CA ARG A 43 6.78 3.72 -19.70
C ARG A 43 5.26 3.80 -19.75
N ASN A 44 4.74 4.80 -20.48
CA ASN A 44 3.32 4.94 -20.80
C ASN A 44 2.94 4.07 -22.03
N SER A 45 1.70 4.23 -22.54
CA SER A 45 1.20 3.53 -23.73
C SER A 45 1.98 3.85 -25.02
N TYR A 46 2.58 5.04 -25.12
CA TYR A 46 3.42 5.47 -26.24
C TYR A 46 4.90 5.08 -26.09
N GLY A 47 5.27 4.30 -25.07
CA GLY A 47 6.65 3.88 -24.82
C GLY A 47 7.54 4.96 -24.19
N ARG A 48 7.02 6.15 -23.91
CA ARG A 48 7.79 7.24 -23.29
C ARG A 48 7.89 7.06 -21.77
N ILE A 49 9.05 7.38 -21.21
CA ILE A 49 9.27 7.33 -19.75
C ILE A 49 8.51 8.49 -19.10
N THR A 50 7.44 8.18 -18.37
CA THR A 50 6.67 9.14 -17.58
C THR A 50 6.98 9.06 -16.08
N VAL A 51 7.50 7.92 -15.62
CA VAL A 51 7.99 7.73 -14.25
C VAL A 51 9.43 7.25 -14.34
N ARG A 52 10.37 8.12 -13.96
CA ARG A 52 11.81 7.83 -14.01
C ARG A 52 12.23 6.85 -12.92
N HIS A 53 13.43 6.29 -13.06
CA HIS A 53 14.11 5.44 -12.08
C HIS A 53 13.37 4.13 -11.75
N GLN A 54 12.71 3.53 -12.73
CA GLN A 54 12.06 2.23 -12.60
C GLN A 54 12.56 1.21 -13.62
N GLY A 55 12.48 -0.08 -13.26
CA GLY A 55 12.82 -1.21 -14.09
C GLY A 55 14.01 -2.03 -13.61
N GLY A 56 14.18 -3.21 -14.20
CA GLY A 56 15.27 -4.14 -13.90
C GLY A 56 15.20 -4.79 -12.53
N GLY A 57 14.01 -4.93 -11.97
CA GLY A 57 13.76 -5.66 -10.72
C GLY A 57 13.68 -7.17 -10.91
N ASN A 58 13.56 -7.89 -9.80
CA ASN A 58 13.30 -9.33 -9.81
C ASN A 58 11.97 -9.63 -10.50
N ARG A 59 11.91 -10.71 -11.28
CA ARG A 59 10.70 -11.18 -11.93
C ARG A 59 9.66 -11.58 -10.86
N GLN A 60 8.44 -11.07 -10.98
CA GLN A 60 7.36 -11.29 -10.02
C GLN A 60 6.10 -11.75 -10.74
N LYS A 61 5.34 -12.63 -10.09
CA LYS A 61 3.96 -12.94 -10.47
C LYS A 61 3.01 -12.10 -9.64
N TYR A 62 1.92 -11.65 -10.24
CA TYR A 62 0.88 -10.90 -9.53
C TYR A 62 -0.09 -11.88 -8.88
N ARG A 63 -0.48 -11.62 -7.61
CA ARG A 63 -1.54 -12.35 -6.91
C ARG A 63 -2.83 -11.60 -7.14
N ILE A 64 -3.85 -12.32 -7.60
CA ILE A 64 -5.20 -11.77 -7.79
C ILE A 64 -5.84 -11.70 -6.40
N ILE A 65 -6.04 -10.47 -5.92
CA ILE A 65 -6.63 -10.23 -4.60
C ILE A 65 -8.08 -9.81 -4.78
N ASP A 66 -8.95 -10.39 -3.97
CA ASP A 66 -10.34 -9.94 -3.88
C ASP A 66 -10.43 -8.69 -2.99
N PHE A 67 -10.44 -7.52 -3.64
CA PHE A 67 -10.65 -6.24 -2.96
C PHE A 67 -12.12 -5.88 -2.82
N LYS A 68 -13.02 -6.58 -3.49
CA LYS A 68 -14.46 -6.28 -3.49
C LYS A 68 -15.18 -6.99 -2.35
N ARG A 69 -14.85 -8.26 -2.15
CA ARG A 69 -15.46 -9.10 -1.12
C ARG A 69 -17.01 -9.08 -1.17
N ASN A 70 -17.58 -9.07 -2.39
CA ASN A 70 -19.03 -8.99 -2.61
C ASN A 70 -19.60 -10.12 -3.46
N SER A 71 -18.77 -11.07 -3.87
CA SER A 71 -19.21 -12.20 -4.70
C SER A 71 -19.88 -13.29 -3.89
N LYS A 72 -19.56 -13.39 -2.59
CA LYS A 72 -20.00 -14.46 -1.69
C LYS A 72 -20.38 -13.88 -0.32
N ASP A 73 -21.43 -13.06 -0.34
CA ASP A 73 -21.94 -12.45 0.89
C ASP A 73 -22.56 -13.52 1.82
N ASP A 74 -22.33 -13.34 3.12
CA ASP A 74 -22.79 -14.18 4.22
C ASP A 74 -22.31 -15.65 4.17
N MET A 75 -21.36 -15.96 3.27
CA MET A 75 -20.70 -17.26 3.21
C MET A 75 -19.43 -17.25 4.06
N ASN A 76 -19.26 -18.29 4.90
CA ASN A 76 -18.04 -18.45 5.67
C ASN A 76 -16.86 -18.84 4.76
N ALA A 77 -15.71 -18.29 5.05
CA ALA A 77 -14.46 -18.74 4.46
C ALA A 77 -13.45 -19.02 5.58
N THR A 78 -12.68 -20.09 5.42
CA THR A 78 -11.63 -20.50 6.37
C THR A 78 -10.27 -20.03 5.85
N VAL A 79 -9.44 -19.48 6.72
CA VAL A 79 -8.07 -19.10 6.39
C VAL A 79 -7.19 -20.34 6.30
N ILE A 80 -6.65 -20.61 5.09
CA ILE A 80 -5.75 -21.75 4.85
C ILE A 80 -4.32 -21.40 5.26
N GLY A 81 -3.91 -20.13 5.07
CA GLY A 81 -2.56 -19.71 5.38
C GLY A 81 -2.27 -18.27 5.01
N ILE A 82 -1.25 -17.71 5.66
CA ILE A 82 -0.74 -16.36 5.39
C ILE A 82 0.48 -16.46 4.48
N GLU A 83 0.49 -15.68 3.40
CA GLU A 83 1.52 -15.69 2.37
C GLU A 83 2.20 -14.32 2.19
N TYR A 84 3.45 -14.36 1.76
CA TYR A 84 4.19 -13.20 1.31
C TYR A 84 3.80 -12.80 -0.12
N ASP A 85 3.49 -11.53 -0.36
CA ASP A 85 3.27 -10.99 -1.71
C ASP A 85 4.36 -9.95 -2.06
N PRO A 86 5.20 -10.19 -3.10
CA PRO A 86 6.24 -9.25 -3.53
C PRO A 86 5.69 -7.99 -4.20
N ASN A 87 4.39 -7.91 -4.47
CA ASN A 87 3.76 -6.78 -5.17
C ASN A 87 3.22 -5.72 -4.21
N ARG A 88 3.17 -6.01 -2.91
CA ARG A 88 2.64 -5.11 -1.87
C ARG A 88 3.43 -5.22 -0.58
N SER A 89 3.28 -4.23 0.29
CA SER A 89 3.90 -4.24 1.62
C SER A 89 3.19 -5.17 2.60
N ALA A 90 1.86 -5.33 2.46
CA ALA A 90 1.04 -6.18 3.31
C ALA A 90 1.20 -7.66 2.96
N ASN A 91 1.12 -8.55 3.97
CA ASN A 91 0.91 -9.97 3.77
C ASN A 91 -0.52 -10.22 3.28
N ILE A 92 -0.74 -11.36 2.63
CA ILE A 92 -2.05 -11.79 2.13
C ILE A 92 -2.45 -13.10 2.80
N ALA A 93 -3.75 -13.30 2.99
CA ALA A 93 -4.30 -14.55 3.48
C ALA A 93 -5.01 -15.28 2.34
N LEU A 94 -4.71 -16.57 2.17
CA LEU A 94 -5.46 -17.46 1.33
C LEU A 94 -6.66 -17.97 2.12
N ILE A 95 -7.86 -17.73 1.62
CA ILE A 95 -9.11 -18.20 2.20
C ILE A 95 -9.78 -19.21 1.27
N GLU A 96 -10.49 -20.17 1.85
CA GLU A 96 -11.32 -21.14 1.14
C GLU A 96 -12.75 -21.00 1.63
N TYR A 97 -13.66 -20.76 0.71
CA TYR A 97 -15.09 -20.70 0.99
C TYR A 97 -15.68 -22.10 1.16
N GLU A 98 -16.87 -22.18 1.75
CA GLU A 98 -17.59 -23.47 1.96
C GLU A 98 -17.87 -24.23 0.66
N ASP A 99 -17.91 -23.55 -0.47
CA ASP A 99 -18.05 -24.15 -1.81
C ASP A 99 -16.73 -24.63 -2.44
N GLY A 100 -15.60 -24.52 -1.71
CA GLY A 100 -14.27 -24.93 -2.16
C GLY A 100 -13.54 -23.90 -3.04
N GLU A 101 -14.17 -22.75 -3.36
CA GLU A 101 -13.47 -21.70 -4.10
C GLU A 101 -12.47 -20.97 -3.20
N ARG A 102 -11.27 -20.68 -3.76
CA ARG A 102 -10.20 -19.99 -3.05
C ARG A 102 -10.05 -18.56 -3.50
N ALA A 103 -9.74 -17.67 -2.57
CA ALA A 103 -9.45 -16.26 -2.85
C ALA A 103 -8.32 -15.75 -1.97
N TYR A 104 -7.63 -14.70 -2.42
CA TYR A 104 -6.71 -13.95 -1.59
C TYR A 104 -7.36 -12.68 -1.04
N ILE A 105 -7.14 -12.42 0.24
CA ILE A 105 -7.50 -11.17 0.91
C ILE A 105 -6.27 -10.53 1.54
N LEU A 106 -6.36 -9.27 1.97
CA LEU A 106 -5.32 -8.67 2.81
C LEU A 106 -5.38 -9.32 4.20
N ALA A 107 -4.22 -9.71 4.73
CA ALA A 107 -4.13 -10.28 6.08
C ALA A 107 -4.13 -9.15 7.12
N PRO A 108 -5.15 -9.02 7.98
CA PRO A 108 -5.11 -8.11 9.13
C PRO A 108 -4.22 -8.66 10.24
N VAL A 109 -3.88 -7.80 11.18
CA VAL A 109 -3.18 -8.19 12.42
C VAL A 109 -4.05 -9.15 13.21
N GLY A 110 -3.45 -10.23 13.71
CA GLY A 110 -4.11 -11.23 14.57
C GLY A 110 -4.89 -12.31 13.84
N LEU A 111 -4.89 -12.29 12.49
CA LEU A 111 -5.48 -13.38 11.71
C LEU A 111 -4.53 -14.59 11.70
N THR A 112 -5.06 -15.78 11.98
CA THR A 112 -4.32 -17.05 12.02
C THR A 112 -4.94 -18.10 11.11
N ASP A 113 -4.18 -19.16 10.85
CA ASP A 113 -4.66 -20.30 10.07
C ASP A 113 -5.83 -20.97 10.81
N GLY A 114 -6.88 -21.34 10.09
CA GLY A 114 -8.10 -21.92 10.64
C GLY A 114 -9.16 -20.89 11.07
N ASP A 115 -8.84 -19.61 11.14
CA ASP A 115 -9.83 -18.58 11.45
C ASP A 115 -10.91 -18.51 10.37
N LYS A 116 -12.13 -18.18 10.80
CA LYS A 116 -13.25 -17.96 9.88
C LYS A 116 -13.44 -16.49 9.61
N VAL A 117 -13.56 -16.12 8.34
CA VAL A 117 -13.84 -14.77 7.87
C VAL A 117 -15.10 -14.74 7.01
N VAL A 118 -15.90 -13.70 7.18
CA VAL A 118 -17.16 -13.51 6.47
C VAL A 118 -17.19 -12.12 5.82
N ALA A 119 -17.86 -12.04 4.69
CA ALA A 119 -18.21 -10.76 4.07
C ALA A 119 -19.72 -10.68 3.94
N GLY A 120 -20.36 -9.61 4.40
CA GLY A 120 -21.81 -9.44 4.32
C GLY A 120 -22.37 -8.61 5.46
N GLU A 121 -23.69 -8.53 5.53
CA GLU A 121 -24.37 -7.73 6.54
C GLU A 121 -24.39 -8.41 7.91
N ARG A 122 -24.39 -9.75 7.93
CA ARG A 122 -24.42 -10.57 9.16
C ARG A 122 -23.05 -10.86 9.76
N ALA A 123 -22.00 -10.29 9.18
CA ALA A 123 -20.64 -10.55 9.65
C ALA A 123 -20.40 -9.92 11.04
N ASP A 124 -19.78 -10.66 11.94
CA ASP A 124 -19.35 -10.19 13.27
C ASP A 124 -18.27 -9.09 13.16
N ILE A 125 -18.13 -8.30 14.22
CA ILE A 125 -17.08 -7.28 14.32
C ILE A 125 -15.74 -7.95 14.72
N LYS A 126 -15.19 -8.76 13.79
CA LYS A 126 -13.91 -9.47 13.96
C LYS A 126 -12.89 -9.04 12.90
N PRO A 127 -11.58 -9.02 13.19
CA PRO A 127 -10.55 -8.72 12.20
C PRO A 127 -10.67 -9.65 10.97
N GLY A 128 -10.64 -9.07 9.76
CA GLY A 128 -10.77 -9.81 8.50
C GLY A 128 -12.19 -9.87 7.93
N ASN A 129 -13.22 -9.62 8.73
CA ASN A 129 -14.59 -9.54 8.25
C ASN A 129 -14.83 -8.24 7.48
N CYS A 130 -15.63 -8.32 6.43
CA CYS A 130 -15.92 -7.21 5.52
C CYS A 130 -17.42 -6.93 5.50
N MET A 131 -17.79 -5.68 5.71
CA MET A 131 -19.20 -5.26 5.70
C MET A 131 -19.36 -3.83 5.23
N GLN A 132 -20.59 -3.38 5.04
CA GLN A 132 -20.91 -1.99 4.76
C GLN A 132 -20.57 -1.12 5.99
N ILE A 133 -20.08 0.10 5.75
CA ILE A 133 -19.66 1.00 6.84
C ILE A 133 -20.83 1.34 7.77
N GLU A 134 -22.07 1.31 7.26
CA GLU A 134 -23.25 1.53 8.10
C GLU A 134 -23.42 0.52 9.23
N ASN A 135 -22.92 -0.72 9.03
CA ASN A 135 -23.03 -1.79 10.03
C ASN A 135 -21.83 -1.83 10.99
N ILE A 136 -20.74 -1.06 10.71
CA ILE A 136 -19.54 -1.03 11.54
C ILE A 136 -19.73 -0.02 12.68
N PRO A 137 -19.49 -0.36 13.96
CA PRO A 137 -19.57 0.58 15.08
C PRO A 137 -18.58 1.75 14.93
N VAL A 138 -18.98 2.92 15.43
CA VAL A 138 -18.09 4.09 15.51
C VAL A 138 -16.93 3.78 16.44
N GLY A 139 -15.74 4.31 16.12
CA GLY A 139 -14.49 4.04 16.85
C GLY A 139 -13.68 2.86 16.32
N THR A 140 -14.30 1.96 15.51
CA THR A 140 -13.64 0.78 14.97
C THR A 140 -12.52 1.13 13.99
N LEU A 141 -11.41 0.38 14.08
CA LEU A 141 -10.32 0.44 13.10
C LEU A 141 -10.69 -0.41 11.88
N ILE A 142 -10.54 0.18 10.70
CA ILE A 142 -10.92 -0.43 9.43
C ILE A 142 -9.81 -0.27 8.38
N HIS A 143 -9.77 -1.16 7.42
CA HIS A 143 -8.87 -1.11 6.27
C HIS A 143 -9.58 -1.54 4.98
N ASN A 144 -8.88 -1.54 3.86
CA ASN A 144 -9.42 -1.92 2.54
C ASN A 144 -10.75 -1.23 2.20
N ILE A 145 -10.79 0.09 2.35
CA ILE A 145 -12.01 0.89 2.30
C ILE A 145 -12.33 1.24 0.85
N GLU A 146 -13.59 1.09 0.45
CA GLU A 146 -14.08 1.56 -0.84
C GLU A 146 -14.24 3.08 -0.87
N LEU A 147 -14.08 3.66 -2.05
CA LEU A 147 -14.41 5.07 -2.32
C LEU A 147 -15.81 5.24 -2.88
N ASN A 148 -16.25 4.29 -3.69
CA ASN A 148 -17.61 4.21 -4.21
C ASN A 148 -18.10 2.77 -4.06
N PRO A 149 -19.38 2.54 -3.78
CA PRO A 149 -19.93 1.21 -3.58
C PRO A 149 -19.64 0.28 -4.76
N GLY A 150 -19.22 -0.94 -4.47
CA GLY A 150 -18.97 -2.01 -5.45
C GLY A 150 -17.71 -1.87 -6.30
N GLN A 151 -16.90 -0.81 -6.11
CA GLN A 151 -15.65 -0.62 -6.84
C GLN A 151 -14.45 -1.37 -6.24
N GLY A 152 -14.61 -1.97 -5.08
CA GLY A 152 -13.56 -2.61 -4.31
C GLY A 152 -12.71 -1.62 -3.52
N GLY A 153 -12.05 -2.11 -2.47
CA GLY A 153 -11.25 -1.30 -1.57
C GLY A 153 -10.09 -0.62 -2.28
N LYS A 154 -9.93 0.67 -2.04
CA LYS A 154 -8.86 1.51 -2.62
C LYS A 154 -8.01 2.21 -1.57
N LEU A 155 -8.58 2.51 -0.41
CA LEU A 155 -7.89 3.19 0.69
C LEU A 155 -7.40 2.18 1.74
N VAL A 156 -6.33 2.54 2.44
CA VAL A 156 -5.81 1.82 3.61
C VAL A 156 -5.54 0.34 3.30
N ARG A 157 -4.57 0.08 2.41
CA ARG A 157 -4.18 -1.28 1.98
C ARG A 157 -2.71 -1.60 2.25
N SER A 158 -1.94 -0.63 2.73
CA SER A 158 -0.52 -0.81 3.02
C SER A 158 -0.31 -1.45 4.39
N ALA A 159 0.82 -2.12 4.56
CA ALA A 159 1.22 -2.77 5.81
C ALA A 159 1.14 -1.83 7.02
N GLY A 160 0.63 -2.33 8.14
CA GLY A 160 0.52 -1.60 9.40
C GLY A 160 -0.48 -0.44 9.41
N GLN A 161 -1.21 -0.22 8.33
CA GLN A 161 -2.13 0.93 8.24
C GLN A 161 -3.55 0.55 8.63
N SER A 162 -4.22 1.50 9.30
CA SER A 162 -5.65 1.46 9.60
C SER A 162 -6.24 2.86 9.47
N ALA A 163 -7.54 2.95 9.22
CA ALA A 163 -8.33 4.16 9.35
C ALA A 163 -9.32 3.97 10.49
N GLN A 164 -9.76 5.05 11.10
CA GLN A 164 -10.73 5.01 12.18
C GLN A 164 -12.07 5.60 11.72
N LEU A 165 -13.15 4.88 11.98
CA LEU A 165 -14.51 5.37 11.77
C LEU A 165 -14.88 6.32 12.93
N MET A 166 -15.04 7.61 12.62
CA MET A 166 -15.24 8.64 13.66
C MET A 166 -16.70 8.93 13.95
N ALA A 167 -17.53 9.00 12.91
CA ALA A 167 -18.95 9.29 13.00
C ALA A 167 -19.69 8.80 11.74
N LYS A 168 -21.01 8.70 11.83
CA LYS A 168 -21.92 8.43 10.71
C LYS A 168 -23.01 9.51 10.71
N GLU A 169 -23.19 10.16 9.58
CA GLU A 169 -24.17 11.23 9.42
C GLU A 169 -24.92 11.05 8.09
N GLY A 170 -26.16 10.61 8.18
CA GLY A 170 -27.01 10.35 7.03
C GLY A 170 -26.37 9.37 6.04
N LYS A 171 -26.08 9.82 4.80
CA LYS A 171 -25.50 8.99 3.73
C LYS A 171 -23.98 8.86 3.80
N TYR A 172 -23.30 9.53 4.73
CA TYR A 172 -21.85 9.58 4.81
C TYR A 172 -21.33 9.19 6.18
N ALA A 173 -20.16 8.58 6.16
CA ALA A 173 -19.35 8.28 7.33
C ALA A 173 -18.09 9.15 7.33
N HIS A 174 -17.71 9.67 8.48
CA HIS A 174 -16.49 10.41 8.72
C HIS A 174 -15.37 9.42 9.05
N VAL A 175 -14.41 9.31 8.17
CA VAL A 175 -13.28 8.38 8.31
C VAL A 175 -11.98 9.15 8.43
N ARG A 176 -11.24 8.92 9.51
CA ARG A 176 -9.90 9.43 9.74
C ARG A 176 -8.90 8.49 9.08
N LEU A 177 -8.27 8.97 8.01
CA LEU A 177 -7.25 8.23 7.26
C LEU A 177 -5.89 8.22 7.99
N PRO A 178 -4.97 7.29 7.65
CA PRO A 178 -3.61 7.25 8.22
C PRO A 178 -2.83 8.55 8.05
N SER A 179 -3.10 9.31 6.99
CA SER A 179 -2.49 10.64 6.75
C SER A 179 -2.97 11.74 7.72
N GLY A 180 -3.96 11.46 8.57
CA GLY A 180 -4.65 12.45 9.42
C GLY A 180 -5.76 13.22 8.71
N GLU A 181 -5.98 12.99 7.40
CA GLU A 181 -7.11 13.58 6.66
C GLU A 181 -8.43 12.96 7.13
N MET A 182 -9.43 13.80 7.42
CA MET A 182 -10.80 13.36 7.65
C MET A 182 -11.59 13.46 6.36
N ARG A 183 -12.17 12.33 5.95
CA ARG A 183 -12.85 12.21 4.68
C ARG A 183 -14.24 11.62 4.84
N LEU A 184 -15.18 12.15 4.06
CA LEU A 184 -16.52 11.59 3.89
C LEU A 184 -16.46 10.39 2.93
N ILE A 185 -17.04 9.27 3.35
CA ILE A 185 -17.20 8.05 2.56
C ILE A 185 -18.66 7.63 2.69
N MET A 186 -19.27 7.19 1.60
CA MET A 186 -20.67 6.75 1.64
C MET A 186 -20.82 5.54 2.58
N THR A 187 -21.88 5.52 3.39
CA THR A 187 -22.13 4.43 4.37
C THR A 187 -22.34 3.08 3.71
N ARG A 188 -22.82 3.05 2.47
CA ARG A 188 -22.95 1.84 1.62
C ARG A 188 -21.60 1.28 1.11
N CYS A 189 -20.50 2.03 1.24
CA CYS A 189 -19.18 1.51 0.90
C CYS A 189 -18.78 0.40 1.87
N ARG A 190 -18.07 -0.59 1.36
CA ARG A 190 -17.55 -1.69 2.18
C ARG A 190 -16.18 -1.34 2.77
N ALA A 191 -15.90 -1.88 3.93
CA ALA A 191 -14.61 -1.83 4.59
C ALA A 191 -14.35 -3.15 5.33
N THR A 192 -13.09 -3.49 5.51
CA THR A 192 -12.68 -4.67 6.29
C THR A 192 -12.24 -4.22 7.69
N ILE A 193 -12.64 -4.96 8.72
CA ILE A 193 -12.36 -4.67 10.11
C ILE A 193 -10.91 -5.01 10.46
N GLY A 194 -10.26 -4.18 11.27
CA GLY A 194 -8.92 -4.37 11.80
C GLY A 194 -7.85 -3.53 11.10
N THR A 195 -6.62 -3.70 11.55
CA THR A 195 -5.40 -3.08 10.99
C THR A 195 -4.72 -4.05 10.03
N VAL A 196 -4.16 -3.57 8.93
CA VAL A 196 -3.39 -4.41 8.01
C VAL A 196 -2.15 -4.97 8.71
N GLY A 197 -1.85 -6.26 8.52
CA GLY A 197 -0.68 -6.95 9.08
C GLY A 197 0.66 -6.42 8.55
N ASN A 198 1.77 -7.09 8.94
CA ASN A 198 3.14 -6.69 8.59
C ASN A 198 3.51 -5.29 9.12
N THR A 199 3.19 -4.99 10.36
CA THR A 199 3.34 -3.66 10.98
C THR A 199 4.77 -3.13 10.97
N ASP A 200 5.79 -4.01 11.06
CA ASP A 200 7.21 -3.62 11.07
C ASP A 200 7.80 -3.39 9.67
N HIS A 201 6.99 -3.42 8.62
CA HIS A 201 7.48 -3.28 7.25
C HIS A 201 8.28 -1.97 7.02
N GLU A 202 7.85 -0.86 7.61
CA GLU A 202 8.54 0.43 7.45
C GLU A 202 9.85 0.51 8.24
N ASN A 203 10.03 -0.33 9.28
CA ASN A 203 11.23 -0.39 10.09
C ASN A 203 12.38 -1.12 9.39
N VAL A 204 12.11 -1.81 8.27
CA VAL A 204 13.10 -2.58 7.51
C VAL A 204 14.09 -1.67 6.81
N LYS A 205 15.37 -1.75 7.20
CA LYS A 205 16.48 -1.02 6.56
C LYS A 205 17.11 -1.87 5.47
N LEU A 206 17.12 -1.38 4.24
CA LEU A 206 17.63 -2.13 3.08
C LEU A 206 19.14 -2.38 3.13
N GLY A 207 19.91 -1.44 3.69
CA GLY A 207 21.36 -1.55 3.94
C GLY A 207 22.26 -1.44 2.71
N LYS A 208 21.78 -1.80 1.50
CA LYS A 208 22.59 -1.74 0.27
C LYS A 208 21.76 -1.36 -0.97
N ALA A 209 22.41 -0.70 -1.94
CA ALA A 209 21.80 -0.29 -3.20
C ALA A 209 21.28 -1.47 -4.04
N GLY A 210 21.94 -2.65 -3.97
CA GLY A 210 21.51 -3.84 -4.69
C GLY A 210 20.10 -4.32 -4.30
N ARG A 211 19.69 -4.18 -3.03
CA ARG A 211 18.29 -4.51 -2.64
C ARG A 211 17.27 -3.59 -3.31
N LYS A 212 17.58 -2.28 -3.42
CA LYS A 212 16.73 -1.35 -4.19
C LYS A 212 16.65 -1.74 -5.67
N ARG A 213 17.79 -2.17 -6.26
CA ARG A 213 17.83 -2.63 -7.66
C ARG A 213 16.93 -3.86 -7.85
N HIS A 214 16.97 -4.84 -6.95
CA HIS A 214 16.10 -6.02 -7.01
C HIS A 214 14.61 -5.68 -6.88
N MET A 215 14.27 -4.57 -6.19
CA MET A 215 12.89 -4.06 -6.10
C MET A 215 12.44 -3.31 -7.37
N GLY A 216 13.31 -3.17 -8.38
CA GLY A 216 13.00 -2.46 -9.63
C GLY A 216 13.24 -0.94 -9.56
N ILE A 217 13.94 -0.46 -8.54
CA ILE A 217 14.29 0.96 -8.39
C ILE A 217 15.68 1.19 -8.98
N ARG A 218 15.77 1.98 -10.05
CA ARG A 218 17.04 2.38 -10.66
C ARG A 218 17.70 3.52 -9.87
N PRO A 219 19.04 3.67 -9.97
CA PRO A 219 19.75 4.77 -9.34
C PRO A 219 19.21 6.12 -9.80
N THR A 220 19.20 7.09 -8.87
CA THR A 220 18.81 8.48 -9.13
C THR A 220 20.06 9.34 -9.14
N VAL A 221 20.25 10.10 -10.21
CA VAL A 221 21.30 11.12 -10.33
C VAL A 221 20.74 12.46 -9.85
N ARG A 222 21.46 13.15 -8.97
CA ARG A 222 21.08 14.49 -8.50
C ARG A 222 21.30 15.53 -9.59
N GLY A 223 20.45 16.56 -9.64
CA GLY A 223 20.49 17.59 -10.68
C GLY A 223 21.80 18.40 -10.72
N SER A 224 22.48 18.59 -9.58
CA SER A 224 23.73 19.35 -9.49
C SER A 224 24.95 18.70 -10.18
N VAL A 225 24.86 17.44 -10.61
CA VAL A 225 25.91 16.75 -11.38
C VAL A 225 25.55 16.58 -12.85
N MET A 226 24.48 17.20 -13.29
CA MET A 226 24.03 17.24 -14.68
C MET A 226 24.53 18.51 -15.37
N ASN A 227 24.39 18.57 -16.68
CA ASN A 227 24.65 19.77 -17.45
C ASN A 227 23.53 20.81 -17.27
N PRO A 228 23.80 22.12 -17.50
CA PRO A 228 22.77 23.18 -17.38
C PRO A 228 21.52 22.93 -18.25
N VAL A 229 21.67 22.27 -19.40
CA VAL A 229 20.58 21.94 -20.32
C VAL A 229 19.66 20.87 -19.73
N ASP A 230 20.18 19.96 -18.88
CA ASP A 230 19.45 18.81 -18.36
C ASP A 230 18.71 19.10 -17.06
N HIS A 231 19.21 20.04 -16.28
CA HIS A 231 18.61 20.37 -14.98
C HIS A 231 18.91 21.83 -14.57
N PRO A 232 17.96 22.55 -13.94
CA PRO A 232 18.16 23.91 -13.43
C PRO A 232 19.29 24.06 -12.40
N HIS A 233 19.74 22.97 -11.77
CA HIS A 233 20.87 22.93 -10.84
C HIS A 233 22.16 22.46 -11.50
N GLY A 234 22.17 22.24 -12.81
CA GLY A 234 23.32 21.73 -13.53
C GLY A 234 24.39 22.83 -13.78
N GLY A 235 25.61 22.37 -14.07
CA GLY A 235 26.76 23.23 -14.35
C GLY A 235 27.60 23.55 -13.12
N GLY A 236 28.68 24.31 -13.34
CA GLY A 236 29.64 24.69 -12.33
C GLY A 236 30.86 23.77 -12.26
N GLU A 237 31.87 24.21 -11.52
CA GLU A 237 33.12 23.49 -11.27
C GLU A 237 33.02 22.64 -9.98
N GLY A 238 33.51 21.39 -10.03
CA GLY A 238 33.59 20.50 -8.88
C GLY A 238 32.25 20.24 -8.23
N ARG A 239 32.16 20.40 -6.91
CA ARG A 239 30.91 20.26 -6.15
C ARG A 239 30.14 21.58 -6.11
N ALA A 240 29.46 21.90 -7.20
CA ALA A 240 28.66 23.12 -7.29
C ALA A 240 27.42 23.08 -6.35
N PRO A 241 27.04 24.23 -5.76
CA PRO A 241 25.81 24.40 -4.99
C PRO A 241 24.58 24.39 -5.91
N VAL A 242 23.38 24.43 -5.31
CA VAL A 242 22.12 24.54 -6.06
C VAL A 242 22.02 25.86 -6.86
N GLY A 243 22.67 26.93 -6.40
CA GLY A 243 22.75 28.23 -7.09
C GLY A 243 21.41 28.96 -7.27
N ARG A 244 20.38 28.61 -6.46
CA ARG A 244 19.02 29.18 -6.51
C ARG A 244 18.47 29.33 -5.10
N PRO A 245 17.48 30.23 -4.88
CA PRO A 245 16.87 30.43 -3.55
C PRO A 245 16.26 29.15 -2.94
N GLY A 246 15.90 28.18 -3.77
CA GLY A 246 15.36 26.89 -3.33
C GLY A 246 15.55 25.79 -4.37
N PRO A 247 15.41 24.50 -3.98
CA PRO A 247 15.55 23.39 -4.91
C PRO A 247 14.41 23.36 -5.93
N LEU A 248 14.76 23.09 -7.17
CA LEU A 248 13.85 22.97 -8.31
C LEU A 248 13.77 21.53 -8.82
N THR A 249 12.65 21.22 -9.46
CA THR A 249 12.50 20.02 -10.27
C THR A 249 13.19 20.18 -11.64
N PRO A 250 13.43 19.11 -12.42
CA PRO A 250 13.98 19.22 -13.77
C PRO A 250 13.20 20.17 -14.70
N TRP A 251 11.94 20.41 -14.40
CA TRP A 251 11.06 21.33 -15.16
C TRP A 251 10.97 22.74 -14.57
N GLY A 252 11.86 23.09 -13.65
CA GLY A 252 11.95 24.44 -13.08
C GLY A 252 10.91 24.77 -12.00
N LYS A 253 10.07 23.83 -11.60
CA LYS A 253 9.10 24.05 -10.51
C LYS A 253 9.76 23.83 -9.14
N PRO A 254 9.36 24.58 -8.09
CA PRO A 254 9.86 24.34 -6.73
C PRO A 254 9.67 22.87 -6.30
N ALA A 255 10.71 22.23 -5.76
CA ALA A 255 10.69 20.84 -5.36
C ALA A 255 10.14 20.63 -3.95
N LEU A 256 10.29 21.61 -3.05
CA LEU A 256 9.87 21.55 -1.64
C LEU A 256 8.88 22.67 -1.33
N GLY A 257 7.96 22.40 -0.41
CA GLY A 257 7.01 23.39 0.12
C GLY A 257 5.87 23.81 -0.83
N TYR A 258 5.94 23.47 -2.09
CA TYR A 258 4.93 23.85 -3.08
C TYR A 258 3.70 22.96 -3.02
N LYS A 259 2.50 23.55 -2.88
CA LYS A 259 1.24 22.83 -2.88
C LYS A 259 0.86 22.45 -4.32
N THR A 260 1.11 21.19 -4.70
CA THR A 260 0.90 20.69 -6.08
C THR A 260 -0.52 20.18 -6.35
N ARG A 261 -1.36 20.04 -5.32
CA ARG A 261 -2.76 19.62 -5.53
C ARG A 261 -3.50 20.66 -6.36
N GLN A 262 -4.15 20.21 -7.41
CA GLN A 262 -4.98 21.06 -8.26
C GLN A 262 -6.08 21.71 -7.42
N LYS A 263 -6.30 23.02 -7.62
CA LYS A 263 -7.40 23.77 -7.00
C LYS A 263 -8.74 23.29 -7.58
N HIS A 264 -9.80 23.37 -6.79
CA HIS A 264 -11.18 23.02 -7.20
C HIS A 264 -11.36 21.59 -7.72
N LYS A 265 -10.63 20.63 -7.13
CA LYS A 265 -10.80 19.24 -7.48
C LYS A 265 -12.14 18.71 -6.97
N LEU A 266 -12.90 17.96 -7.80
CA LEU A 266 -14.23 17.42 -7.45
C LEU A 266 -14.24 16.63 -6.13
N SER A 267 -13.10 16.00 -5.77
CA SER A 267 -12.96 15.27 -4.51
C SER A 267 -12.83 16.17 -3.27
N ASP A 268 -12.72 17.51 -3.42
CA ASP A 268 -12.56 18.42 -2.27
C ASP A 268 -13.81 18.49 -1.39
N LYS A 269 -14.99 18.29 -1.97
CA LYS A 269 -16.27 18.22 -1.25
C LYS A 269 -16.34 17.06 -0.25
N PHE A 270 -15.50 16.03 -0.40
CA PHE A 270 -15.45 14.90 0.50
C PHE A 270 -14.36 15.03 1.56
N ILE A 271 -13.61 16.11 1.61
CA ILE A 271 -12.55 16.34 2.59
C ILE A 271 -13.07 17.32 3.64
N VAL A 272 -13.32 16.79 4.86
CA VAL A 272 -13.77 17.61 6.01
C VAL A 272 -12.58 18.35 6.63
N LYS A 273 -11.48 17.64 6.85
CA LYS A 273 -10.25 18.21 7.41
C LYS A 273 -9.04 17.68 6.65
N ARG A 274 -8.23 18.59 6.13
CA ARG A 274 -6.98 18.24 5.43
C ARG A 274 -5.92 17.78 6.44
N ARG A 275 -4.97 16.96 5.96
CA ARG A 275 -3.74 16.67 6.71
C ARG A 275 -2.99 17.99 6.99
N LYS A 276 -2.34 18.07 8.13
CA LYS A 276 -1.44 19.19 8.46
C LYS A 276 -0.21 19.20 7.55
#